data_d2191ad276231c45fae4eac1b944fb19
#
_entry.id   d2191ad276231c45fae4eac1b944fb19
#
_cell.length_a   1.000
_cell.length_b   1.000
_cell.length_c   1.000
_cell.angle_alpha   90.00
_cell.angle_beta   90.00
_cell.angle_gamma   90.00
#
_symmetry.space_group_name_H-M   'P 1'
#
loop_
_entity.id
_entity.type
_entity.pdbx_description
1 polymer ?
#
loop_
_entity_poly.entity_id
_entity_poly.type
_entity_poly.pdbx_seq_one_letter_code
_entity_poly.pdbx_strand_id
1 'polypeptide(L)'
;NIKLHLSKKNIFTILVFILVLGGTTGCIQHKSDQKRLPALSFTVNGESFEMIPVEGGTFIMGGTSEQGNDCENNEKPTHEETLPFFYIGKYEVTQKLWKAVMGTDFDQSYNSGCEDCPAEYISWNDTQKFISKLNTLTNKTFRLPTDIEWEYAARGGKYSEKYKYSGSNDIDEVAWYIENYQKSKYGDKGTTH
;
A
#
# COMPACT_ATOMS: atom_id res chain seq x y z
N ASN A 1 -4.70 -8.91 4.16
CA ASN A 1 -5.19 -7.68 4.80
C ASN A 1 -4.10 -6.63 4.63
N ILE A 2 -4.36 -5.61 3.82
CA ILE A 2 -3.46 -4.46 3.67
C ILE A 2 -3.74 -3.56 4.87
N LYS A 3 -2.80 -3.46 5.81
CA LYS A 3 -2.90 -2.54 6.94
C LYS A 3 -2.32 -1.19 6.50
N LEU A 4 -3.18 -0.23 6.18
CA LEU A 4 -2.79 1.11 5.75
C LEU A 4 -3.24 2.13 6.79
N HIS A 5 -2.35 3.01 7.21
CA HIS A 5 -2.64 4.07 8.18
C HIS A 5 -3.14 5.33 7.46
N LEU A 6 -4.37 5.75 7.76
CA LEU A 6 -5.01 6.96 7.22
C LEU A 6 -4.79 8.16 8.16
N SER A 7 -3.58 8.67 8.32
CA SER A 7 -3.36 9.97 8.95
C SER A 7 -2.32 10.77 8.19
N LYS A 8 -2.75 11.89 7.61
CA LYS A 8 -1.88 12.80 6.84
C LYS A 8 -0.88 13.62 7.68
N LYS A 9 -0.91 13.52 9.00
CA LYS A 9 -0.09 14.38 9.89
C LYS A 9 1.34 13.94 10.14
N ASN A 10 1.70 12.69 9.79
CA ASN A 10 3.09 12.23 9.80
C ASN A 10 3.29 11.28 8.62
N ILE A 11 3.41 11.85 7.44
CA ILE A 11 3.72 11.09 6.22
C ILE A 11 5.18 10.66 6.31
N PHE A 12 5.46 9.59 7.05
CA PHE A 12 6.53 8.70 6.66
C PHE A 12 6.09 8.11 5.33
N THR A 13 6.85 8.36 4.28
CA THR A 13 6.51 7.94 2.93
C THR A 13 6.45 6.42 2.88
N ILE A 14 5.25 5.88 3.05
CA ILE A 14 4.97 4.45 2.89
C ILE A 14 5.05 4.18 1.40
N LEU A 15 6.07 3.44 0.99
CA LEU A 15 6.31 3.12 -0.40
C LEU A 15 5.49 1.89 -0.78
N VAL A 16 4.26 2.09 -1.24
CA VAL A 16 3.41 1.03 -1.78
C VAL A 16 3.53 1.01 -3.30
N PHE A 17 3.79 -0.16 -3.90
CA PHE A 17 3.93 -0.29 -5.34
C PHE A 17 2.64 -0.70 -6.02
N ILE A 18 2.42 -0.17 -7.22
CA ILE A 18 1.40 -0.64 -8.13
C ILE A 18 2.06 -1.16 -9.40
N LEU A 19 1.67 -2.36 -9.80
CA LEU A 19 1.97 -2.92 -11.11
C LEU A 19 0.84 -2.57 -12.07
N VAL A 20 1.11 -1.75 -13.08
CA VAL A 20 0.21 -1.56 -14.20
C VAL A 20 0.54 -2.60 -15.26
N LEU A 21 -0.30 -3.60 -15.41
CA LEU A 21 -0.27 -4.46 -16.60
C LEU A 21 -1.02 -3.71 -17.71
N GLY A 22 -0.31 -3.29 -18.74
CA GLY A 22 -0.89 -2.79 -19.98
C GLY A 22 -1.72 -3.90 -20.63
N GLY A 23 -3.02 -3.93 -20.41
CA GLY A 23 -3.96 -4.83 -21.01
C GLY A 23 -4.44 -4.25 -22.33
N THR A 24 -4.23 -4.97 -23.43
CA THR A 24 -4.97 -4.75 -24.67
C THR A 24 -6.45 -4.98 -24.42
N THR A 25 -7.26 -4.02 -24.80
CA THR A 25 -8.73 -4.02 -24.75
C THR A 25 -9.29 -5.23 -25.50
N GLY A 26 -9.59 -6.28 -24.79
CA GLY A 26 -10.40 -7.39 -25.25
C GLY A 26 -11.71 -7.41 -24.50
N CYS A 27 -12.78 -6.99 -25.14
CA CYS A 27 -14.14 -7.08 -24.61
C CYS A 27 -14.50 -8.58 -24.52
N ILE A 28 -14.48 -9.16 -23.32
CA ILE A 28 -15.06 -10.49 -23.08
C ILE A 28 -16.17 -10.32 -22.06
N GLN A 29 -17.40 -10.28 -22.58
CA GLN A 29 -18.59 -10.56 -21.79
C GLN A 29 -18.64 -12.05 -21.51
N HIS A 30 -18.46 -12.48 -20.25
CA HIS A 30 -18.96 -13.75 -19.80
C HIS A 30 -19.44 -13.65 -18.34
N LYS A 31 -20.72 -14.03 -18.16
CA LYS A 31 -21.37 -14.33 -16.90
C LYS A 31 -20.72 -15.54 -16.25
N SER A 32 -20.71 -15.54 -14.92
CA SER A 32 -20.49 -16.66 -13.98
C SER A 32 -19.05 -16.93 -13.58
N ASP A 33 -18.86 -17.05 -12.25
CA ASP A 33 -17.64 -17.46 -11.55
C ASP A 33 -16.38 -16.62 -11.83
N GLN A 34 -16.38 -15.36 -11.39
CA GLN A 34 -15.14 -14.58 -11.35
C GLN A 34 -14.18 -15.21 -10.34
N LYS A 35 -13.38 -16.17 -10.82
CA LYS A 35 -12.21 -16.65 -10.09
C LYS A 35 -11.34 -15.42 -9.78
N ARG A 36 -11.20 -15.09 -8.49
CA ARG A 36 -10.30 -14.01 -8.05
C ARG A 36 -8.94 -14.22 -8.72
N LEU A 37 -8.40 -13.15 -9.31
CA LEU A 37 -7.06 -13.22 -9.88
C LEU A 37 -6.06 -13.53 -8.76
N PRO A 38 -5.06 -14.38 -9.02
CA PRO A 38 -4.06 -14.71 -8.03
C PRO A 38 -3.15 -13.51 -7.73
N ALA A 39 -2.56 -13.49 -6.54
CA ALA A 39 -1.42 -12.62 -6.26
C ALA A 39 -0.26 -12.96 -7.21
N LEU A 40 0.53 -11.96 -7.55
CA LEU A 40 1.73 -12.11 -8.37
C LEU A 40 2.96 -12.02 -7.47
N SER A 41 3.87 -12.97 -7.60
CA SER A 41 5.15 -12.97 -6.89
C SER A 41 6.29 -12.59 -7.83
N PHE A 42 7.18 -11.74 -7.34
CA PHE A 42 8.38 -11.31 -8.03
C PHE A 42 9.59 -11.53 -7.14
N THR A 43 10.73 -11.84 -7.76
CA THR A 43 12.00 -12.02 -7.04
C THR A 43 13.08 -11.15 -7.69
N VAL A 44 13.79 -10.38 -6.88
CA VAL A 44 14.89 -9.51 -7.31
C VAL A 44 16.08 -9.73 -6.39
N ASN A 45 17.21 -10.17 -6.97
CA ASN A 45 18.45 -10.44 -6.25
C ASN A 45 18.27 -11.28 -4.97
N GLY A 46 17.39 -12.29 -5.04
CA GLY A 46 17.11 -13.21 -3.93
C GLY A 46 15.96 -12.78 -3.01
N GLU A 47 15.49 -11.54 -3.08
CA GLU A 47 14.35 -11.06 -2.32
C GLU A 47 13.04 -11.17 -3.10
N SER A 48 11.99 -11.65 -2.43
CA SER A 48 10.67 -11.84 -3.02
C SER A 48 9.65 -10.88 -2.43
N PHE A 49 8.74 -10.41 -3.27
CA PHE A 49 7.60 -9.60 -2.86
C PHE A 49 6.35 -9.98 -3.64
N GLU A 50 5.18 -9.68 -3.09
CA GLU A 50 3.88 -10.03 -3.66
C GLU A 50 3.08 -8.78 -4.02
N MET A 51 2.35 -8.87 -5.14
CA MET A 51 1.38 -7.89 -5.59
C MET A 51 -0.02 -8.49 -5.51
N ILE A 52 -0.93 -7.83 -4.81
CA ILE A 52 -2.30 -8.28 -4.59
C ILE A 52 -3.21 -7.67 -5.65
N PRO A 53 -4.09 -8.47 -6.29
CA PRO A 53 -5.06 -7.96 -7.24
C PRO A 53 -6.13 -7.13 -6.54
N VAL A 54 -6.41 -5.96 -7.08
CA VAL A 54 -7.51 -5.07 -6.66
C VAL A 54 -8.48 -4.97 -7.83
N GLU A 55 -9.67 -5.54 -7.64
CA GLU A 55 -10.72 -5.46 -8.65
C GLU A 55 -11.18 -4.01 -8.80
N GLY A 56 -11.33 -3.57 -10.05
CA GLY A 56 -11.86 -2.24 -10.33
C GLY A 56 -13.29 -2.06 -9.84
N GLY A 57 -13.69 -0.83 -9.68
CA GLY A 57 -15.04 -0.48 -9.21
C GLY A 57 -15.19 1.01 -8.99
N THR A 58 -16.37 1.38 -8.50
CA THR A 58 -16.72 2.77 -8.16
C THR A 58 -16.85 2.90 -6.65
N PHE A 59 -16.34 3.99 -6.09
CA PHE A 59 -16.43 4.31 -4.66
C PHE A 59 -16.58 5.81 -4.43
N ILE A 60 -16.93 6.19 -3.23
CA ILE A 60 -16.94 7.58 -2.81
C ILE A 60 -15.63 7.90 -2.12
N MET A 61 -14.83 8.75 -2.74
CA MET A 61 -13.55 9.24 -2.23
C MET A 61 -13.77 10.42 -1.28
N GLY A 62 -12.91 10.55 -0.27
CA GLY A 62 -12.90 11.67 0.67
C GLY A 62 -13.56 11.35 2.01
N GLY A 63 -13.89 12.38 2.77
CA GLY A 63 -14.42 12.27 4.14
C GLY A 63 -15.85 11.76 4.19
N THR A 64 -16.03 10.44 4.22
CA THR A 64 -17.35 9.78 4.28
C THR A 64 -17.88 9.67 5.71
N SER A 65 -19.15 9.30 5.85
CA SER A 65 -19.84 9.23 7.16
C SER A 65 -19.21 8.24 8.14
N GLU A 66 -18.54 7.19 7.64
CA GLU A 66 -17.87 6.17 8.45
C GLU A 66 -16.70 6.74 9.25
N GLN A 67 -16.03 7.78 8.74
CA GLN A 67 -14.93 8.45 9.40
C GLN A 67 -15.38 9.44 10.48
N GLY A 68 -16.65 9.86 10.45
CA GLY A 68 -17.25 10.76 11.43
C GLY A 68 -16.52 12.10 11.52
N ASN A 69 -16.09 12.47 12.74
CA ASN A 69 -15.37 13.73 13.00
C ASN A 69 -13.88 13.69 12.66
N ASP A 70 -13.34 12.54 12.26
CA ASP A 70 -11.92 12.39 11.95
C ASP A 70 -11.58 12.88 10.53
N CYS A 71 -12.61 13.25 9.73
CA CYS A 71 -12.44 13.84 8.41
C CYS A 71 -11.82 15.23 8.47
N GLU A 72 -10.79 15.45 7.66
CA GLU A 72 -10.20 16.78 7.47
C GLU A 72 -10.97 17.58 6.40
N ASN A 73 -10.86 18.92 6.45
CA ASN A 73 -11.54 19.80 5.50
C ASN A 73 -11.08 19.59 4.04
N ASN A 74 -9.85 19.16 3.83
CA ASN A 74 -9.29 18.88 2.50
C ASN A 74 -9.79 17.54 1.91
N GLU A 75 -10.53 16.74 2.68
CA GLU A 75 -11.19 15.52 2.22
C GLU A 75 -12.62 15.79 1.76
N LYS A 76 -13.02 17.06 1.73
CA LYS A 76 -14.37 17.51 1.34
C LYS A 76 -14.31 18.43 0.13
N PRO A 77 -15.34 18.40 -0.73
CA PRO A 77 -16.50 17.47 -0.71
C PRO A 77 -16.09 16.05 -1.14
N THR A 78 -16.87 15.06 -0.69
CA THR A 78 -16.75 13.71 -1.24
C THR A 78 -17.18 13.69 -2.70
N HIS A 79 -16.58 12.81 -3.49
CA HIS A 79 -16.90 12.66 -4.90
C HIS A 79 -16.77 11.20 -5.33
N GLU A 80 -17.48 10.85 -6.40
CA GLU A 80 -17.46 9.50 -6.95
C GLU A 80 -16.25 9.33 -7.88
N GLU A 81 -15.51 8.22 -7.68
CA GLU A 81 -14.38 7.82 -8.51
C GLU A 81 -14.54 6.39 -9.00
N THR A 82 -14.11 6.14 -10.23
CA THR A 82 -14.15 4.81 -10.84
C THR A 82 -12.75 4.41 -11.30
N LEU A 83 -12.32 3.23 -10.85
CA LEU A 83 -10.99 2.72 -11.18
C LEU A 83 -11.08 1.41 -11.97
N PRO A 84 -10.15 1.20 -12.91
CA PRO A 84 -9.92 -0.09 -13.52
C PRO A 84 -9.30 -1.06 -12.51
N PHE A 85 -9.16 -2.31 -12.92
CA PHE A 85 -8.37 -3.32 -12.21
C PHE A 85 -6.89 -2.92 -12.14
N PHE A 86 -6.24 -3.19 -10.97
CA PHE A 86 -4.80 -3.00 -10.78
C PHE A 86 -4.24 -3.99 -9.75
N TYR A 87 -2.91 -4.04 -9.64
CA TYR A 87 -2.22 -4.73 -8.56
C TYR A 87 -1.56 -3.73 -7.61
N ILE A 88 -1.58 -4.02 -6.31
CA ILE A 88 -0.90 -3.22 -5.27
C ILE A 88 0.03 -4.11 -4.45
N GLY A 89 1.12 -3.57 -3.94
CA GLY A 89 2.01 -4.28 -3.03
C GLY A 89 1.25 -4.82 -1.82
N LYS A 90 1.49 -6.09 -1.46
CA LYS A 90 0.90 -6.72 -0.28
C LYS A 90 1.36 -6.05 1.01
N TYR A 91 2.61 -5.64 1.01
CA TYR A 91 3.29 -4.97 2.09
C TYR A 91 4.00 -3.72 1.57
N GLU A 92 4.42 -2.88 2.46
CA GLU A 92 5.35 -1.80 2.22
C GLU A 92 6.69 -2.35 1.71
N VAL A 93 7.46 -1.51 1.03
CA VAL A 93 8.82 -1.90 0.63
C VAL A 93 9.66 -2.05 1.87
N THR A 94 10.16 -3.26 2.10
CA THR A 94 11.05 -3.54 3.21
C THR A 94 12.48 -3.04 2.96
N GLN A 95 13.26 -2.87 4.02
CA GLN A 95 14.68 -2.49 3.93
C GLN A 95 15.48 -3.51 3.12
N LYS A 96 15.20 -4.82 3.28
CA LYS A 96 15.86 -5.86 2.48
C LYS A 96 15.51 -5.79 0.99
N LEU A 97 14.26 -5.52 0.63
CA LEU A 97 13.87 -5.34 -0.77
C LEU A 97 14.51 -4.08 -1.35
N TRP A 98 14.57 -3.00 -0.58
CA TRP A 98 15.28 -1.79 -0.98
C TRP A 98 16.76 -2.09 -1.29
N LYS A 99 17.44 -2.78 -0.37
CA LYS A 99 18.84 -3.20 -0.55
C LYS A 99 19.02 -4.10 -1.78
N ALA A 100 18.14 -5.07 -1.98
CA ALA A 100 18.18 -5.96 -3.14
C ALA A 100 18.07 -5.20 -4.49
N VAL A 101 17.24 -4.14 -4.54
CA VAL A 101 17.07 -3.32 -5.75
C VAL A 101 18.17 -2.28 -5.89
N MET A 102 18.49 -1.56 -4.83
CA MET A 102 19.44 -0.43 -4.88
C MET A 102 20.92 -0.87 -4.82
N GLY A 103 21.20 -2.02 -4.23
CA GLY A 103 22.56 -2.56 -4.09
C GLY A 103 23.38 -1.91 -2.97
N THR A 104 22.74 -1.14 -2.10
CA THR A 104 23.36 -0.45 -0.97
C THR A 104 22.61 -0.72 0.31
N ASP A 105 23.31 -0.75 1.43
CA ASP A 105 22.68 -0.80 2.74
C ASP A 105 21.80 0.43 2.95
N PHE A 106 20.70 0.22 3.65
CA PHE A 106 19.74 1.26 3.96
C PHE A 106 20.05 1.81 5.37
N ASP A 107 21.00 2.75 5.45
CA ASP A 107 21.50 3.28 6.72
C ASP A 107 20.66 4.43 7.31
N GLN A 108 19.63 4.89 6.58
CA GLN A 108 18.85 6.09 6.96
C GLN A 108 17.57 5.79 7.75
N SER A 109 17.25 4.53 7.98
CA SER A 109 16.06 4.15 8.73
C SER A 109 16.24 4.37 10.24
N TYR A 110 15.19 4.85 10.91
CA TYR A 110 15.13 4.89 12.38
C TYR A 110 15.32 3.49 12.99
N ASN A 111 14.87 2.46 12.29
CA ASN A 111 15.01 1.05 12.63
C ASN A 111 16.10 0.36 11.77
N SER A 112 17.25 1.01 11.57
CA SER A 112 18.34 0.43 10.78
C SER A 112 18.72 -0.95 11.30
N GLY A 113 18.90 -1.91 10.35
CA GLY A 113 19.20 -3.31 10.68
C GLY A 113 17.95 -4.21 10.87
N CYS A 114 16.75 -3.66 10.77
CA CYS A 114 15.52 -4.45 10.68
C CYS A 114 15.21 -4.74 9.21
N GLU A 115 15.66 -5.86 8.69
CA GLU A 115 15.52 -6.19 7.26
C GLU A 115 14.07 -6.26 6.79
N ASP A 116 13.17 -6.77 7.63
CA ASP A 116 11.74 -6.88 7.34
C ASP A 116 10.92 -5.61 7.66
N CYS A 117 11.54 -4.62 8.29
CA CYS A 117 10.89 -3.34 8.54
C CYS A 117 10.73 -2.53 7.25
N PRO A 118 9.71 -1.65 7.18
CA PRO A 118 9.56 -0.74 6.07
C PRO A 118 10.79 0.13 5.84
N ALA A 119 11.09 0.40 4.58
CA ALA A 119 12.09 1.39 4.18
C ALA A 119 11.49 2.78 4.37
N GLU A 120 12.02 3.57 5.29
CA GLU A 120 11.55 4.89 5.71
C GLU A 120 12.59 5.99 5.47
N TYR A 121 12.23 7.26 5.67
CA TYR A 121 13.10 8.42 5.39
C TYR A 121 13.62 8.51 3.94
N ILE A 122 12.83 8.03 2.99
CA ILE A 122 13.15 8.01 1.56
C ILE A 122 12.59 9.27 0.89
N SER A 123 13.41 9.98 0.14
CA SER A 123 12.94 11.09 -0.67
C SER A 123 12.13 10.59 -1.88
N TRP A 124 11.25 11.46 -2.40
CA TRP A 124 10.52 11.17 -3.63
C TRP A 124 11.47 10.83 -4.79
N ASN A 125 12.59 11.54 -4.91
CA ASN A 125 13.58 11.29 -5.96
C ASN A 125 14.23 9.91 -5.82
N ASP A 126 14.50 9.44 -4.61
CA ASP A 126 15.08 8.12 -4.39
C ASP A 126 14.05 7.02 -4.65
N THR A 127 12.79 7.28 -4.33
CA THR A 127 11.67 6.42 -4.73
C THR A 127 11.61 6.23 -6.25
N GLN A 128 11.74 7.30 -7.03
CA GLN A 128 11.74 7.21 -8.50
C GLN A 128 12.94 6.42 -9.03
N LYS A 129 14.12 6.58 -8.42
CA LYS A 129 15.31 5.77 -8.77
C LYS A 129 15.08 4.29 -8.45
N PHE A 130 14.51 3.99 -7.28
CA PHE A 130 14.17 2.62 -6.89
C PHE A 130 13.21 1.99 -7.90
N ILE A 131 12.11 2.66 -8.24
CA ILE A 131 11.12 2.18 -9.20
C ILE A 131 11.76 1.95 -10.58
N SER A 132 12.58 2.87 -11.06
CA SER A 132 13.28 2.72 -12.33
C SER A 132 14.19 1.48 -12.36
N LYS A 133 14.95 1.23 -11.29
CA LYS A 133 15.79 0.04 -11.16
C LYS A 133 14.95 -1.24 -11.05
N LEU A 134 13.88 -1.22 -10.24
CA LEU A 134 12.97 -2.35 -10.10
C LEU A 134 12.36 -2.73 -11.45
N ASN A 135 11.91 -1.75 -12.22
CA ASN A 135 11.37 -1.95 -13.56
C ASN A 135 12.39 -2.61 -14.49
N THR A 136 13.64 -2.16 -14.44
CA THR A 136 14.73 -2.74 -15.23
C THR A 136 15.01 -4.19 -14.82
N LEU A 137 15.11 -4.47 -13.51
CA LEU A 137 15.45 -5.79 -12.99
C LEU A 137 14.35 -6.83 -13.24
N THR A 138 13.10 -6.40 -13.22
CA THR A 138 11.94 -7.29 -13.36
C THR A 138 11.40 -7.35 -14.79
N ASN A 139 11.80 -6.43 -15.65
CA ASN A 139 11.20 -6.19 -16.97
C ASN A 139 9.66 -6.00 -16.87
N LYS A 140 9.23 -5.25 -15.85
CA LYS A 140 7.83 -4.90 -15.57
C LYS A 140 7.71 -3.39 -15.36
N THR A 141 6.47 -2.89 -15.35
CA THR A 141 6.20 -1.46 -15.12
C THR A 141 5.51 -1.28 -13.79
N PHE A 142 6.30 -0.97 -12.77
CA PHE A 142 5.81 -0.52 -11.47
C PHE A 142 5.79 1.00 -11.41
N ARG A 143 4.89 1.54 -10.63
CA ARG A 143 4.79 2.96 -10.30
C ARG A 143 4.21 3.14 -8.90
N LEU A 144 4.24 4.35 -8.38
CA LEU A 144 3.47 4.69 -7.18
C LEU A 144 1.97 4.65 -7.49
N PRO A 145 1.13 4.32 -6.49
CA PRO A 145 -0.30 4.49 -6.60
C PRO A 145 -0.65 5.98 -6.77
N THR A 146 -1.77 6.22 -7.40
CA THR A 146 -2.45 7.52 -7.28
C THR A 146 -3.16 7.59 -5.93
N ASP A 147 -3.53 8.80 -5.48
CA ASP A 147 -4.31 8.97 -4.24
C ASP A 147 -5.63 8.19 -4.31
N ILE A 148 -6.28 8.17 -5.47
CA ILE A 148 -7.53 7.44 -5.71
C ILE A 148 -7.33 5.93 -5.54
N GLU A 149 -6.29 5.36 -6.18
CA GLU A 149 -5.97 3.93 -6.09
C GLU A 149 -5.62 3.52 -4.66
N TRP A 150 -4.85 4.37 -3.97
CA TRP A 150 -4.46 4.13 -2.60
C TRP A 150 -5.66 4.12 -1.66
N GLU A 151 -6.53 5.14 -1.74
CA GLU A 151 -7.72 5.23 -0.89
C GLU A 151 -8.70 4.10 -1.20
N TYR A 152 -8.93 3.78 -2.47
CA TYR A 152 -9.78 2.66 -2.88
C TYR A 152 -9.31 1.34 -2.28
N ALA A 153 -8.01 1.03 -2.39
CA ALA A 153 -7.43 -0.19 -1.83
C ALA A 153 -7.51 -0.20 -0.30
N ALA A 154 -7.21 0.93 0.36
CA ALA A 154 -7.27 1.07 1.81
C ALA A 154 -8.67 0.84 2.38
N ARG A 155 -9.71 1.24 1.64
CA ARG A 155 -11.11 1.01 2.01
C ARG A 155 -11.62 -0.41 1.71
N GLY A 156 -10.77 -1.29 1.15
CA GLY A 156 -11.12 -2.66 0.79
C GLY A 156 -11.67 -2.82 -0.64
N GLY A 157 -11.59 -1.77 -1.46
CA GLY A 157 -12.01 -1.79 -2.85
C GLY A 157 -13.48 -2.17 -3.01
N LYS A 158 -13.76 -3.04 -3.99
CA LYS A 158 -15.10 -3.58 -4.26
C LYS A 158 -15.70 -4.35 -3.06
N TYR A 159 -14.86 -4.82 -2.14
CA TYR A 159 -15.26 -5.60 -0.97
C TYR A 159 -15.24 -4.76 0.31
N SER A 160 -15.34 -3.44 0.20
CA SER A 160 -15.39 -2.54 1.34
C SER A 160 -16.56 -2.87 2.27
N GLU A 161 -16.26 -3.06 3.54
CA GLU A 161 -17.25 -3.28 4.60
C GLU A 161 -17.59 -1.97 5.34
N LYS A 162 -17.14 -0.83 4.78
CA LYS A 162 -17.38 0.52 5.31
C LYS A 162 -16.85 0.72 6.73
N TYR A 163 -15.70 0.11 7.02
CA TYR A 163 -14.99 0.36 8.26
C TYR A 163 -14.44 1.79 8.33
N LYS A 164 -14.32 2.30 9.54
CA LYS A 164 -13.72 3.60 9.81
C LYS A 164 -12.22 3.62 9.43
N TYR A 165 -11.53 2.52 9.68
CA TYR A 165 -10.11 2.32 9.35
C TYR A 165 -9.95 1.22 8.28
N SER A 166 -8.73 1.00 7.81
CA SER A 166 -8.45 -0.03 6.80
C SER A 166 -8.59 -1.43 7.39
N GLY A 167 -9.79 -1.99 7.34
CA GLY A 167 -10.10 -3.37 7.72
C GLY A 167 -10.74 -3.56 9.10
N SER A 168 -10.95 -2.50 9.90
CA SER A 168 -11.66 -2.58 11.18
C SER A 168 -12.21 -1.21 11.61
N ASN A 169 -13.16 -1.23 12.55
CA ASN A 169 -13.59 -0.04 13.31
C ASN A 169 -12.72 0.22 14.54
N ASP A 170 -11.84 -0.71 14.89
CA ASP A 170 -10.87 -0.58 15.98
C ASP A 170 -9.48 -0.30 15.41
N ILE A 171 -8.91 0.85 15.72
CA ILE A 171 -7.60 1.28 15.24
C ILE A 171 -6.48 0.37 15.74
N ASP A 172 -6.60 -0.19 16.95
CA ASP A 172 -5.58 -1.05 17.56
C ASP A 172 -5.42 -2.39 16.82
N GLU A 173 -6.44 -2.80 16.03
CA GLU A 173 -6.37 -4.01 15.23
C GLU A 173 -5.66 -3.84 13.89
N VAL A 174 -5.59 -2.60 13.39
CA VAL A 174 -5.20 -2.34 12.00
C VAL A 174 -4.09 -1.30 11.81
N ALA A 175 -3.65 -0.63 12.88
CA ALA A 175 -2.64 0.41 12.78
C ALA A 175 -1.66 0.38 13.96
N TRP A 176 -0.41 0.77 13.66
CA TRP A 176 0.56 1.19 14.67
C TRP A 176 0.57 2.71 14.71
N TYR A 177 0.35 3.28 15.90
CA TYR A 177 0.32 4.72 16.11
C TYR A 177 0.94 5.07 17.47
N ILE A 178 1.12 6.34 17.78
CA ILE A 178 1.97 6.77 18.89
C ILE A 178 1.56 6.19 20.26
N GLU A 179 0.26 6.02 20.50
CA GLU A 179 -0.26 5.52 21.77
C GLU A 179 -0.01 4.01 21.98
N ASN A 180 -0.11 3.20 20.91
CA ASN A 180 0.16 1.76 21.03
C ASN A 180 1.63 1.42 20.80
N TYR A 181 2.38 2.23 20.03
CA TYR A 181 3.82 2.10 19.89
C TYR A 181 4.55 2.28 21.23
N GLN A 182 4.13 3.24 22.06
CA GLN A 182 4.74 3.47 23.37
C GLN A 182 4.49 2.32 24.34
N LYS A 183 3.33 1.65 24.27
CA LYS A 183 3.05 0.44 25.07
C LYS A 183 3.98 -0.72 24.71
N SER A 184 4.30 -0.87 23.42
CA SER A 184 5.22 -1.88 22.91
C SER A 184 6.69 -1.63 23.33
N LYS A 185 7.11 -0.36 23.44
CA LYS A 185 8.50 0.00 23.76
C LYS A 185 8.93 -0.40 25.18
N TYR A 186 7.99 -0.60 26.09
CA TYR A 186 8.25 -0.97 27.49
C TYR A 186 7.95 -2.44 27.83
N GLY A 187 7.44 -3.25 26.90
CA GLY A 187 7.00 -4.61 27.21
C GLY A 187 7.36 -5.71 26.20
N ASP A 188 7.55 -5.40 24.94
CA ASP A 188 7.92 -6.39 23.92
C ASP A 188 8.73 -5.74 22.82
N LYS A 189 9.72 -6.47 22.26
CA LYS A 189 10.50 -6.00 21.11
C LYS A 189 9.52 -5.82 19.95
N GLY A 190 9.27 -4.55 19.60
CA GLY A 190 8.31 -4.17 18.59
C GLY A 190 8.49 -4.96 17.28
N THR A 191 7.52 -5.79 17.00
CA THR A 191 7.35 -6.39 15.68
C THR A 191 6.46 -5.45 14.88
N THR A 192 7.03 -4.80 13.88
CA THR A 192 6.24 -4.20 12.80
C THR A 192 5.61 -5.33 11.99
N HIS A 193 4.33 -5.26 11.77
CA HIS A 193 3.60 -6.22 10.91
C HIS A 193 3.46 -5.70 9.51
#